data_9e42df79acb24db184214e631178573d
#
_entry.id   9e42df79acb24db184214e631178573d
#
_cell.length_a   1.000
_cell.length_b   1.000
_cell.length_c   1.000
_cell.angle_alpha   90.00
_cell.angle_beta   90.00
_cell.angle_gamma   90.00
#
_symmetry.space_group_name_H-M   'P 1'
#
loop_
_entity.id
_entity.type
_entity.pdbx_description
1 polymer ?
#
loop_
_entity_poly.entity_id
_entity_poly.type
_entity_poly.pdbx_seq_one_letter_code
_entity_poly.pdbx_strand_id
1 'polypeptide(L)'
;MSTKAEGFYRRYRYPDWLESHSRVVGAIAEALVGARRRGAPEIDAEAVILAAYLHDIGRSPLLAGDPRDHNILSGLVLAAEGLDACVEPARRHAVYTVLDPVLAPRTAAEKLVYVADRRGGQTVEPLAERARETARRNPKYAAEIVRAIPPARAVEREVFADVSFGPDELSEKLR
;
A
#
# COMPACT_ATOMS: atom_id res chain seq x y z
N MET A 1 -12.02 6.72 8.58
CA MET A 1 -11.87 6.95 7.11
C MET A 1 -11.53 8.41 6.87
N SER A 2 -10.47 8.70 6.14
CA SER A 2 -10.03 10.08 5.92
C SER A 2 -10.94 10.79 4.92
N THR A 3 -11.74 11.75 5.38
CA THR A 3 -12.52 12.66 4.51
C THR A 3 -11.65 13.37 3.48
N LYS A 4 -10.36 13.56 3.79
CA LYS A 4 -9.35 14.10 2.87
C LYS A 4 -9.15 13.20 1.65
N ALA A 5 -9.07 11.87 1.83
CA ALA A 5 -8.92 10.92 0.72
C ALA A 5 -10.11 10.95 -0.26
N GLU A 6 -11.34 11.10 0.24
CA GLU A 6 -12.55 11.19 -0.60
C GLU A 6 -12.52 12.39 -1.55
N GLY A 7 -11.93 13.50 -1.12
CA GLY A 7 -11.70 14.66 -1.99
C GLY A 7 -10.80 14.31 -3.19
N PHE A 8 -9.76 13.50 -2.95
CA PHE A 8 -8.87 13.01 -4.01
C PHE A 8 -9.56 12.01 -4.92
N TYR A 9 -10.35 11.06 -4.37
CA TYR A 9 -11.08 10.09 -5.18
C TYR A 9 -11.99 10.77 -6.20
N ARG A 10 -12.73 11.78 -5.79
CA ARG A 10 -13.58 12.59 -6.69
C ARG A 10 -12.74 13.36 -7.72
N ARG A 11 -11.69 14.07 -7.27
CA ARG A 11 -10.85 14.91 -8.13
C ARG A 11 -10.13 14.07 -9.18
N TYR A 12 -9.60 12.91 -8.80
CA TYR A 12 -8.87 12.00 -9.66
C TYR A 12 -9.76 10.93 -10.32
N ARG A 13 -11.09 11.06 -10.20
CA ARG A 13 -12.08 10.21 -10.87
C ARG A 13 -11.82 8.72 -10.63
N TYR A 14 -11.61 8.32 -9.39
CA TYR A 14 -11.40 6.91 -9.06
C TYR A 14 -12.59 6.07 -9.56
N PRO A 15 -12.34 5.01 -10.36
CA PRO A 15 -13.39 4.03 -10.62
C PRO A 15 -13.67 3.21 -9.35
N ASP A 16 -14.88 2.63 -9.27
CA ASP A 16 -15.35 1.92 -8.07
C ASP A 16 -14.37 0.87 -7.55
N TRP A 17 -13.74 0.11 -8.45
CA TRP A 17 -12.78 -0.92 -8.05
C TRP A 17 -11.53 -0.33 -7.38
N LEU A 18 -11.07 0.82 -7.83
CA LEU A 18 -9.89 1.49 -7.29
C LEU A 18 -10.22 2.14 -5.95
N GLU A 19 -11.38 2.78 -5.84
CA GLU A 19 -11.87 3.34 -4.59
C GLU A 19 -12.06 2.25 -3.53
N SER A 20 -12.74 1.14 -3.87
CA SER A 20 -12.92 0.00 -2.96
C SER A 20 -11.59 -0.57 -2.47
N HIS A 21 -10.65 -0.82 -3.37
CA HIS A 21 -9.31 -1.28 -3.03
C HIS A 21 -8.59 -0.30 -2.10
N SER A 22 -8.55 0.98 -2.46
CA SER A 22 -7.88 2.02 -1.69
C SER A 22 -8.48 2.18 -0.29
N ARG A 23 -9.79 2.01 -0.14
CA ARG A 23 -10.48 2.00 1.17
C ARG A 23 -10.04 0.83 2.04
N VAL A 24 -9.92 -0.37 1.47
CA VAL A 24 -9.44 -1.56 2.20
C VAL A 24 -7.99 -1.35 2.65
N VAL A 25 -7.12 -0.89 1.76
CA VAL A 25 -5.70 -0.64 2.07
C VAL A 25 -5.54 0.45 3.14
N GLY A 26 -6.31 1.54 3.04
CA GLY A 26 -6.33 2.59 4.05
C GLY A 26 -6.78 2.10 5.42
N ALA A 27 -7.85 1.29 5.47
CA ALA A 27 -8.35 0.70 6.72
C ALA A 27 -7.32 -0.25 7.36
N ILE A 28 -6.61 -1.05 6.55
CA ILE A 28 -5.50 -1.88 7.04
C ILE A 28 -4.41 -1.00 7.66
N ALA A 29 -4.02 0.09 6.98
CA ALA A 29 -3.02 1.01 7.51
C ALA A 29 -3.48 1.67 8.82
N GLU A 30 -4.75 2.08 8.94
CA GLU A 30 -5.32 2.59 10.20
C GLU A 30 -5.19 1.56 11.34
N ALA A 31 -5.54 0.30 11.08
CA ALA A 31 -5.43 -0.76 12.08
C ALA A 31 -3.98 -1.03 12.50
N LEU A 32 -3.06 -1.11 11.53
CA LEU A 32 -1.63 -1.32 11.80
C LEU A 32 -1.03 -0.15 12.57
N VAL A 33 -1.29 1.09 12.16
CA VAL A 33 -0.81 2.31 12.82
C VAL A 33 -1.37 2.43 14.23
N GLY A 34 -2.68 2.22 14.41
CA GLY A 34 -3.35 2.33 15.70
C GLY A 34 -2.91 1.27 16.73
N ALA A 35 -2.39 0.13 16.26
CA ALA A 35 -1.93 -0.96 17.11
C ALA A 35 -0.40 -1.01 17.30
N ARG A 36 0.33 0.03 16.90
CA ARG A 36 1.79 0.06 17.05
C ARG A 36 2.21 -0.01 18.52
N ARG A 37 3.22 -0.81 18.78
CA ARG A 37 3.78 -0.99 20.13
C ARG A 37 4.54 0.27 20.57
N ARG A 38 4.57 0.50 21.86
CA ARG A 38 5.44 1.51 22.46
C ARG A 38 6.91 1.16 22.17
N GLY A 39 7.66 2.12 21.62
CA GLY A 39 9.05 1.94 21.22
C GLY A 39 9.25 1.50 19.76
N ALA A 40 8.18 1.27 19.01
CA ALA A 40 8.29 1.13 17.55
C ALA A 40 8.84 2.41 16.90
N PRO A 41 9.55 2.32 15.75
CA PRO A 41 10.14 3.49 15.10
C PRO A 41 9.12 4.61 14.84
N GLU A 42 9.51 5.86 15.05
CA GLU A 42 8.62 7.02 14.82
C GLU A 42 8.13 7.09 13.38
N ILE A 43 6.87 7.48 13.22
CA ILE A 43 6.22 7.72 11.92
C ILE A 43 5.27 8.92 12.02
N ASP A 44 5.04 9.58 10.90
CA ASP A 44 3.88 10.46 10.73
C ASP A 44 2.64 9.58 10.46
N ALA A 45 1.85 9.32 11.48
CA ALA A 45 0.70 8.43 11.41
C ALA A 45 -0.36 8.90 10.40
N GLU A 46 -0.61 10.21 10.33
CA GLU A 46 -1.59 10.78 9.39
C GLU A 46 -1.10 10.63 7.95
N ALA A 47 0.19 10.91 7.71
CA ALA A 47 0.77 10.76 6.37
C ALA A 47 0.79 9.30 5.91
N VAL A 48 1.13 8.34 6.79
CA VAL A 48 1.11 6.90 6.46
C VAL A 48 -0.28 6.43 6.09
N ILE A 49 -1.29 6.79 6.89
CA ILE A 49 -2.68 6.44 6.62
C ILE A 49 -3.16 7.08 5.31
N LEU A 50 -2.88 8.36 5.10
CA LEU A 50 -3.26 9.04 3.86
C LEU A 50 -2.54 8.46 2.65
N ALA A 51 -1.24 8.14 2.78
CA ALA A 51 -0.49 7.49 1.72
C ALA A 51 -1.09 6.12 1.36
N ALA A 52 -1.54 5.34 2.33
CA ALA A 52 -2.22 4.07 2.10
C ALA A 52 -3.54 4.24 1.33
N TYR A 53 -4.35 5.25 1.68
CA TYR A 53 -5.57 5.57 0.93
C TYR A 53 -5.29 6.05 -0.51
N LEU A 54 -4.14 6.68 -0.76
CA LEU A 54 -3.81 7.31 -2.04
C LEU A 54 -2.70 6.58 -2.82
N HIS A 55 -2.20 5.43 -2.32
CA HIS A 55 -1.04 4.74 -2.90
C HIS A 55 -1.16 4.46 -4.40
N ASP A 56 -2.36 4.20 -4.87
CA ASP A 56 -2.69 3.85 -6.26
C ASP A 56 -3.31 5.03 -7.06
N ILE A 57 -3.14 6.29 -6.60
CA ILE A 57 -3.65 7.48 -7.32
C ILE A 57 -3.11 7.58 -8.76
N GLY A 58 -1.94 7.00 -9.00
CA GLY A 58 -1.33 6.87 -10.32
C GLY A 58 -2.10 5.98 -11.31
N ARG A 59 -3.11 5.22 -10.84
CA ARG A 59 -4.03 4.45 -11.68
C ARG A 59 -5.28 5.23 -12.09
N SER A 60 -5.36 6.50 -11.72
CA SER A 60 -6.45 7.37 -12.13
C SER A 60 -6.63 7.36 -13.64
N PRO A 61 -7.89 7.32 -14.15
CA PRO A 61 -8.16 7.46 -15.58
C PRO A 61 -7.62 8.76 -16.20
N LEU A 62 -7.41 9.80 -15.39
CA LEU A 62 -6.82 11.07 -15.83
C LEU A 62 -5.35 10.95 -16.21
N LEU A 63 -4.69 9.87 -15.81
CA LEU A 63 -3.28 9.58 -16.10
C LEU A 63 -3.15 8.46 -17.16
N ALA A 64 -4.27 8.02 -17.73
CA ALA A 64 -4.27 6.97 -18.75
C ALA A 64 -3.42 7.41 -19.96
N GLY A 65 -2.54 6.50 -20.40
CA GLY A 65 -1.62 6.77 -21.53
C GLY A 65 -0.23 7.27 -21.11
N ASP A 66 0.00 7.61 -19.85
CA ASP A 66 1.35 7.88 -19.37
C ASP A 66 2.14 6.56 -19.30
N PRO A 67 3.35 6.46 -19.90
CA PRO A 67 4.10 5.21 -19.98
C PRO A 67 4.76 4.80 -18.67
N ARG A 68 4.78 5.66 -17.65
CA ARG A 68 5.41 5.37 -16.37
C ARG A 68 4.56 4.44 -15.52
N ASP A 69 5.21 3.65 -14.67
CA ASP A 69 4.52 2.77 -13.74
C ASP A 69 3.63 3.58 -12.77
N HIS A 70 2.49 3.01 -12.40
CA HIS A 70 1.49 3.67 -11.55
C HIS A 70 2.04 4.15 -10.20
N ASN A 71 2.96 3.41 -9.59
CA ASN A 71 3.58 3.80 -8.32
C ASN A 71 4.50 5.03 -8.48
N ILE A 72 5.19 5.16 -9.61
CA ILE A 72 5.96 6.37 -9.94
C ILE A 72 5.00 7.55 -10.15
N LEU A 73 3.91 7.33 -10.91
CA LEU A 73 2.87 8.33 -11.10
C LEU A 73 2.22 8.75 -9.78
N SER A 74 1.94 7.79 -8.88
CA SER A 74 1.42 8.08 -7.55
C SER A 74 2.33 9.04 -6.78
N GLY A 75 3.63 8.77 -6.75
CA GLY A 75 4.59 9.67 -6.11
C GLY A 75 4.60 11.08 -6.73
N LEU A 76 4.57 11.17 -8.05
CA LEU A 76 4.56 12.46 -8.74
C LEU A 76 3.28 13.27 -8.47
N VAL A 77 2.12 12.62 -8.47
CA VAL A 77 0.85 13.26 -8.15
C VAL A 77 0.85 13.76 -6.71
N LEU A 78 1.27 12.93 -5.76
CA LEU A 78 1.29 13.32 -4.34
C LEU A 78 2.26 14.48 -4.07
N ALA A 79 3.41 14.51 -4.74
CA ALA A 79 4.34 15.64 -4.68
C ALA A 79 3.69 16.92 -5.24
N ALA A 80 3.02 16.85 -6.39
CA ALA A 80 2.32 17.98 -7.00
C ALA A 80 1.16 18.50 -6.13
N GLU A 81 0.55 17.63 -5.31
CA GLU A 81 -0.51 18.01 -4.34
C GLU A 81 0.06 18.50 -2.98
N GLY A 82 1.39 18.61 -2.85
CA GLY A 82 2.04 19.04 -1.60
C GLY A 82 1.97 18.03 -0.46
N LEU A 83 1.84 16.74 -0.79
CA LEU A 83 1.78 15.64 0.17
C LEU A 83 3.12 14.90 0.27
N ASP A 84 4.20 15.64 0.51
CA ASP A 84 5.58 15.15 0.45
C ASP A 84 5.82 13.91 1.32
N ALA A 85 5.25 13.86 2.52
CA ALA A 85 5.38 12.72 3.42
C ALA A 85 4.69 11.43 2.89
N CYS A 86 3.77 11.56 1.94
CA CYS A 86 3.08 10.42 1.31
C CYS A 86 3.83 9.89 0.07
N VAL A 87 4.79 10.65 -0.48
CA VAL A 87 5.43 10.37 -1.78
C VAL A 87 6.15 9.03 -1.77
N GLU A 88 7.15 8.86 -0.90
CA GLU A 88 7.95 7.64 -0.88
C GLU A 88 7.14 6.40 -0.43
N PRO A 89 6.28 6.45 0.60
CA PRO A 89 5.40 5.33 0.90
C PRO A 89 4.54 4.89 -0.28
N ALA A 90 3.93 5.81 -1.02
CA ALA A 90 3.15 5.49 -2.21
C ALA A 90 4.03 4.98 -3.37
N ARG A 91 5.20 5.58 -3.59
CA ARG A 91 6.11 5.18 -4.67
C ARG A 91 6.68 3.78 -4.50
N ARG A 92 6.79 3.27 -3.26
CA ARG A 92 7.42 1.99 -2.92
C ARG A 92 6.43 0.87 -2.64
N HIS A 93 5.12 1.06 -2.90
CA HIS A 93 4.10 0.06 -2.56
C HIS A 93 4.01 -1.13 -3.53
N ALA A 94 4.43 -0.98 -4.80
CA ALA A 94 4.22 -2.01 -5.81
C ALA A 94 4.91 -3.33 -5.46
N VAL A 95 4.28 -4.48 -5.81
CA VAL A 95 4.73 -5.80 -5.39
C VAL A 95 6.18 -6.11 -5.73
N TYR A 96 6.65 -5.63 -6.87
CA TYR A 96 8.02 -5.89 -7.35
C TYR A 96 9.09 -5.04 -6.66
N THR A 97 8.71 -3.96 -5.99
CA THR A 97 9.67 -3.01 -5.41
C THR A 97 10.61 -3.67 -4.40
N VAL A 98 10.16 -4.71 -3.68
CA VAL A 98 11.03 -5.48 -2.76
C VAL A 98 12.19 -6.21 -3.45
N LEU A 99 12.13 -6.36 -4.78
CA LEU A 99 13.20 -6.95 -5.60
C LEU A 99 14.17 -5.90 -6.13
N ASP A 100 13.83 -4.63 -6.04
CA ASP A 100 14.62 -3.52 -6.54
C ASP A 100 15.35 -2.84 -5.36
N PRO A 101 16.72 -2.81 -5.35
CA PRO A 101 17.48 -2.23 -4.25
C PRO A 101 17.26 -0.72 -4.09
N VAL A 102 16.74 -0.02 -5.11
CA VAL A 102 16.44 1.42 -5.05
C VAL A 102 15.03 1.67 -4.54
N LEU A 103 14.06 0.87 -4.97
CA LEU A 103 12.63 1.05 -4.69
C LEU A 103 12.12 0.21 -3.50
N ALA A 104 12.92 -0.70 -2.96
CA ALA A 104 12.50 -1.50 -1.80
C ALA A 104 12.08 -0.59 -0.62
N PRO A 105 10.99 -0.92 0.09
CA PRO A 105 10.56 -0.16 1.25
C PRO A 105 11.59 -0.26 2.39
N ARG A 106 12.04 0.88 2.92
CA ARG A 106 13.15 0.99 3.90
C ARG A 106 12.67 1.49 5.24
N THR A 107 11.88 2.56 5.25
CA THR A 107 11.39 3.18 6.48
C THR A 107 10.16 2.44 7.02
N ALA A 108 9.82 2.64 8.30
CA ALA A 108 8.61 2.07 8.88
C ALA A 108 7.35 2.52 8.14
N ALA A 109 7.30 3.79 7.71
CA ALA A 109 6.18 4.35 6.93
C ALA A 109 6.00 3.62 5.58
N GLU A 110 7.09 3.44 4.82
CA GLU A 110 7.08 2.74 3.53
C GLU A 110 6.66 1.28 3.69
N LYS A 111 7.22 0.57 4.71
CA LYS A 111 6.88 -0.82 5.00
C LYS A 111 5.42 -1.01 5.40
N LEU A 112 4.86 -0.08 6.19
CA LEU A 112 3.44 -0.10 6.58
C LEU A 112 2.53 0.01 5.36
N VAL A 113 2.75 0.96 4.47
CA VAL A 113 1.96 1.13 3.24
C VAL A 113 2.12 -0.08 2.31
N TYR A 114 3.36 -0.57 2.14
CA TYR A 114 3.63 -1.77 1.36
C TYR A 114 2.84 -2.98 1.87
N VAL A 115 2.91 -3.26 3.18
CA VAL A 115 2.21 -4.42 3.78
C VAL A 115 0.70 -4.24 3.72
N ALA A 116 0.19 -3.02 3.93
CA ALA A 116 -1.23 -2.74 3.82
C ALA A 116 -1.77 -3.09 2.41
N ASP A 117 -1.07 -2.69 1.35
CA ASP A 117 -1.45 -3.06 -0.01
C ASP A 117 -1.25 -4.57 -0.30
N ARG A 118 -0.17 -5.19 0.23
CA ARG A 118 0.03 -6.64 0.07
C ARG A 118 -1.03 -7.50 0.78
N ARG A 119 -1.74 -6.95 1.77
CA ARG A 119 -2.85 -7.59 2.48
C ARG A 119 -4.22 -7.14 1.98
N GLY A 120 -4.28 -6.01 1.29
CA GLY A 120 -5.50 -5.42 0.76
C GLY A 120 -5.79 -5.87 -0.67
N GLY A 121 -6.90 -6.59 -0.87
CA GLY A 121 -7.54 -6.80 -2.16
C GLY A 121 -8.80 -5.93 -2.27
N GLN A 122 -9.92 -6.55 -2.64
CA GLN A 122 -11.25 -5.97 -2.38
C GLN A 122 -11.70 -6.29 -0.94
N THR A 123 -11.00 -7.19 -0.29
CA THR A 123 -11.10 -7.56 1.13
C THR A 123 -9.69 -7.78 1.68
N VAL A 124 -9.60 -8.08 2.97
CA VAL A 124 -8.32 -8.46 3.60
C VAL A 124 -7.97 -9.91 3.24
N GLU A 125 -6.77 -10.11 2.75
CA GLU A 125 -6.28 -11.41 2.29
C GLU A 125 -4.91 -11.76 2.90
N PRO A 126 -4.56 -13.05 3.05
CA PRO A 126 -3.19 -13.45 3.34
C PRO A 126 -2.24 -13.00 2.21
N LEU A 127 -1.08 -12.41 2.57
CA LEU A 127 -0.14 -11.81 1.60
C LEU A 127 0.20 -12.74 0.43
N ALA A 128 0.51 -14.00 0.71
CA ALA A 128 0.89 -14.94 -0.34
C ALA A 128 -0.27 -15.34 -1.25
N GLU A 129 -1.50 -15.38 -0.76
CA GLU A 129 -2.70 -15.66 -1.55
C GLU A 129 -2.99 -14.49 -2.46
N ARG A 130 -2.98 -13.27 -1.92
CA ARG A 130 -3.11 -12.03 -2.67
C ARG A 130 -2.08 -11.90 -3.79
N ALA A 131 -0.80 -12.22 -3.51
CA ALA A 131 0.26 -12.19 -4.51
C ALA A 131 0.02 -13.23 -5.61
N ARG A 132 -0.37 -14.47 -5.26
CA ARG A 132 -0.68 -15.51 -6.26
C ARG A 132 -1.88 -15.14 -7.13
N GLU A 133 -2.91 -14.54 -6.54
CA GLU A 133 -4.07 -14.05 -7.31
C GLU A 133 -3.67 -12.94 -8.27
N THR A 134 -2.84 -11.99 -7.81
CA THR A 134 -2.29 -10.93 -8.65
C THR A 134 -1.47 -11.50 -9.80
N ALA A 135 -0.65 -12.53 -9.55
CA ALA A 135 0.12 -13.22 -10.60
C ALA A 135 -0.78 -13.88 -11.65
N ARG A 136 -1.87 -14.53 -11.23
CA ARG A 136 -2.86 -15.13 -12.17
C ARG A 136 -3.52 -14.10 -13.07
N ARG A 137 -3.85 -12.92 -12.51
CA ARG A 137 -4.45 -11.82 -13.29
C ARG A 137 -3.44 -11.10 -14.20
N ASN A 138 -2.16 -11.24 -13.93
CA ASN A 138 -1.08 -10.56 -14.66
C ASN A 138 -0.01 -11.56 -15.12
N PRO A 139 -0.31 -12.45 -16.10
CA PRO A 139 0.59 -13.53 -16.51
C PRO A 139 1.97 -13.03 -16.95
N LYS A 140 2.04 -11.84 -17.55
CA LYS A 140 3.29 -11.21 -18.00
C LYS A 140 4.27 -11.01 -16.86
N TYR A 141 3.79 -10.71 -15.64
CA TYR A 141 4.59 -10.42 -14.45
C TYR A 141 4.54 -11.53 -13.41
N ALA A 142 3.89 -12.66 -13.70
CA ALA A 142 3.63 -13.72 -12.74
C ALA A 142 4.91 -14.24 -12.06
N ALA A 143 5.98 -14.48 -12.81
CA ALA A 143 7.24 -14.97 -12.28
C ALA A 143 7.89 -13.97 -11.31
N GLU A 144 7.83 -12.68 -11.61
CA GLU A 144 8.36 -11.62 -10.77
C GLU A 144 7.54 -11.47 -9.49
N ILE A 145 6.21 -11.48 -9.60
CA ILE A 145 5.30 -11.41 -8.45
C ILE A 145 5.54 -12.58 -7.50
N VAL A 146 5.73 -13.80 -8.02
CA VAL A 146 6.01 -14.99 -7.21
C VAL A 146 7.37 -14.88 -6.52
N ARG A 147 8.40 -14.40 -7.21
CA ARG A 147 9.72 -14.14 -6.61
C ARG A 147 9.68 -13.09 -5.50
N ALA A 148 8.74 -12.14 -5.56
CA ALA A 148 8.59 -11.11 -4.55
C ALA A 148 7.97 -11.63 -3.23
N ILE A 149 7.32 -12.80 -3.21
CA ILE A 149 6.64 -13.34 -2.01
C ILE A 149 7.58 -13.51 -0.81
N PRO A 150 8.76 -14.16 -0.91
CA PRO A 150 9.64 -14.34 0.24
C PRO A 150 10.14 -13.01 0.85
N PRO A 151 10.67 -12.03 0.08
CA PRO A 151 11.07 -10.75 0.64
C PRO A 151 9.87 -9.93 1.15
N ALA A 152 8.70 -9.98 0.49
CA ALA A 152 7.50 -9.33 0.99
C ALA A 152 7.06 -9.87 2.37
N ARG A 153 7.17 -11.19 2.59
CA ARG A 153 6.93 -11.80 3.90
C ARG A 153 7.97 -11.37 4.94
N ALA A 154 9.20 -11.07 4.54
CA ALA A 154 10.19 -10.52 5.46
C ALA A 154 9.77 -9.13 5.93
N VAL A 155 9.35 -8.26 5.01
CA VAL A 155 8.80 -6.94 5.34
C VAL A 155 7.54 -7.05 6.22
N GLU A 156 6.65 -7.98 5.92
CA GLU A 156 5.45 -8.24 6.74
C GLU A 156 5.83 -8.61 8.18
N ARG A 157 6.79 -9.52 8.37
CA ARG A 157 7.27 -9.87 9.73
C ARG A 157 7.84 -8.68 10.49
N GLU A 158 8.60 -7.81 9.81
CA GLU A 158 9.13 -6.59 10.43
C GLU A 158 8.01 -5.65 10.88
N VAL A 159 6.99 -5.43 10.05
CA VAL A 159 5.83 -4.59 10.40
C VAL A 159 5.08 -5.19 11.59
N PHE A 160 4.77 -6.49 11.57
CA PHE A 160 4.01 -7.13 12.65
C PHE A 160 4.82 -7.33 13.95
N ALA A 161 6.15 -7.27 13.91
CA ALA A 161 6.96 -7.20 15.13
C ALA A 161 6.69 -5.93 15.93
N ASP A 162 6.35 -4.84 15.25
CA ASP A 162 6.04 -3.54 15.83
C ASP A 162 4.54 -3.34 16.16
N VAL A 163 3.68 -4.34 15.90
CA VAL A 163 2.23 -4.29 16.08
C VAL A 163 1.79 -5.24 17.18
N SER A 164 0.72 -4.91 17.92
CA SER A 164 0.26 -5.66 19.09
C SER A 164 -0.58 -6.90 18.77
N PHE A 165 -0.84 -7.19 17.49
CA PHE A 165 -1.55 -8.37 17.01
C PHE A 165 -0.79 -9.04 15.85
N GLY A 166 -1.13 -10.29 15.53
CA GLY A 166 -0.50 -11.04 14.45
C GLY A 166 -1.16 -10.84 13.09
N PRO A 167 -0.49 -11.22 11.99
CA PRO A 167 -1.03 -11.05 10.63
C PRO A 167 -2.37 -11.79 10.42
N ASP A 168 -2.61 -12.91 11.09
CA ASP A 168 -3.84 -13.69 10.95
C ASP A 168 -5.05 -13.05 11.66
N GLU A 169 -4.80 -12.16 12.63
CA GLU A 169 -5.83 -11.41 13.34
C GLU A 169 -6.30 -10.15 12.59
N LEU A 170 -5.59 -9.74 11.53
CA LEU A 170 -5.84 -8.47 10.83
C LEU A 170 -7.29 -8.33 10.33
N SER A 171 -7.88 -9.41 9.79
CA SER A 171 -9.27 -9.39 9.30
C SER A 171 -10.30 -9.19 10.42
N GLU A 172 -9.98 -9.61 11.64
CA GLU A 172 -10.83 -9.40 12.82
C GLU A 172 -10.76 -7.96 13.32
N LYS A 173 -9.60 -7.31 13.19
CA LYS A 173 -9.39 -5.91 13.60
C LYS A 173 -10.10 -4.89 12.72
N LEU A 174 -10.61 -5.31 11.56
CA LEU A 174 -11.30 -4.46 10.59
C LEU A 174 -12.82 -4.67 10.58
N ARG A 175 -13.35 -5.51 11.46
CA ARG A 175 -14.78 -5.70 11.69
C ARG A 175 -15.27 -4.73 12.76
#